data_0b6024bb5b4aace269701f9ff0bf233d
#
_entry.id   0b6024bb5b4aace269701f9ff0bf233d
#
_cell.length_a   1.000
_cell.length_b   1.000
_cell.length_c   1.000
_cell.angle_alpha   90.00
_cell.angle_beta   90.00
_cell.angle_gamma   90.00
#
_symmetry.space_group_name_H-M   'P 1'
#
loop_
_entity.id
_entity.type
_entity.pdbx_description
1 polymer ?
#
loop_
_entity_poly.entity_id
_entity_poly.type
_entity_poly.pdbx_seq_one_letter_code
_entity_poly.pdbx_strand_id
1 'polypeptide(L)'
;MKDVRYSDRAGYLIQALNQLSAEREADIEKMCNNNHQEFVSSVNSLLKVREGTVRLTTEILQLNQSIQASTEKLAEQKKALVDSRGVRQNIDETSEALNACLDVLRLANQVHDLLTKKNHYAALRALDELQNVHLKEISRYKIAETIEKSVPATQRLIAEAVMTDLNTWLYRIREASQYLGEVAFYHTDMRRARHEERMKEDEHFLKFKLNSAMELVADETDEFDILNNDETETQVEFSPLFECMHIHETLGRSDHFRAEYAATRRRQKELLIPSSLNLLDDDGSDLSSLLESIAGFAIVEKATMKKTENFRAAIDVGNHLNSRTVHKSNEADGLVGR
;
A
#
# COMPACT_ATOMS: atom_id res chain seq x y z
N MET A 1 -47.54 86.31 -76.08
CA MET A 1 -47.88 87.41 -75.12
C MET A 1 -47.93 88.78 -75.74
N LYS A 2 -47.16 89.10 -76.76
CA LYS A 2 -47.17 90.44 -77.42
C LYS A 2 -48.40 90.67 -78.27
N ASP A 3 -49.00 89.64 -78.92
CA ASP A 3 -50.20 89.76 -79.79
C ASP A 3 -51.54 89.90 -79.07
N VAL A 4 -51.57 89.65 -77.81
CA VAL A 4 -52.80 89.69 -76.96
C VAL A 4 -53.08 91.10 -76.44
N ARG A 5 -52.08 92.03 -76.44
CA ARG A 5 -52.27 93.39 -75.94
C ARG A 5 -52.89 94.39 -76.93
N TYR A 6 -52.95 94.02 -78.22
CA TYR A 6 -53.43 94.91 -79.31
C TYR A 6 -54.76 94.48 -79.92
N SER A 7 -55.32 93.43 -79.48
CA SER A 7 -56.63 92.98 -79.99
C SER A 7 -57.65 92.88 -78.85
N ASP A 8 -58.91 93.25 -79.20
CA ASP A 8 -60.09 93.17 -78.29
C ASP A 8 -60.32 91.76 -77.70
N ARG A 9 -59.38 90.84 -77.90
CA ARG A 9 -59.42 89.42 -77.38
C ARG A 9 -58.82 89.27 -75.97
N ALA A 10 -58.29 90.39 -75.35
CA ALA A 10 -57.75 90.31 -73.99
C ALA A 10 -58.85 89.89 -72.98
N GLY A 11 -60.07 90.29 -73.16
CA GLY A 11 -61.19 89.88 -72.37
C GLY A 11 -61.51 88.37 -72.48
N TYR A 12 -61.37 87.79 -73.66
CA TYR A 12 -61.56 86.41 -73.89
C TYR A 12 -60.44 85.51 -73.24
N LEU A 13 -59.24 86.03 -73.33
CA LEU A 13 -58.07 85.32 -72.72
C LEU A 13 -58.16 85.33 -71.21
N ILE A 14 -58.52 86.50 -70.60
CA ILE A 14 -58.78 86.58 -69.17
C ILE A 14 -59.89 85.66 -68.74
N GLN A 15 -61.04 85.61 -69.52
CA GLN A 15 -62.15 84.75 -69.23
C GLN A 15 -61.78 83.28 -69.40
N ALA A 16 -61.02 82.90 -70.43
CA ALA A 16 -60.52 81.53 -70.61
C ALA A 16 -59.53 81.13 -69.54
N LEU A 17 -58.64 82.04 -69.09
CA LEU A 17 -57.73 81.79 -67.93
C LEU A 17 -58.47 81.66 -66.63
N ASN A 18 -59.47 82.52 -66.33
CA ASN A 18 -60.29 82.40 -65.14
C ASN A 18 -61.12 81.14 -65.20
N GLN A 19 -61.67 80.72 -66.39
CA GLN A 19 -62.38 79.45 -66.51
C GLN A 19 -61.41 78.28 -66.30
N LEU A 20 -60.17 78.31 -66.80
CA LEU A 20 -59.16 77.29 -66.57
C LEU A 20 -58.74 77.23 -65.12
N SER A 21 -58.56 78.39 -64.44
CA SER A 21 -58.29 78.47 -63.04
C SER A 21 -59.39 77.86 -62.21
N ALA A 22 -60.70 78.27 -62.51
CA ALA A 22 -61.83 77.72 -61.79
C ALA A 22 -61.98 76.17 -62.03
N GLU A 23 -61.70 75.70 -63.24
CA GLU A 23 -61.68 74.27 -63.56
C GLU A 23 -60.58 73.51 -62.82
N ARG A 24 -59.36 74.09 -62.71
CA ARG A 24 -58.24 73.58 -61.96
C ARG A 24 -58.53 73.57 -60.45
N GLU A 25 -59.11 74.64 -59.93
CA GLU A 25 -59.57 74.73 -58.56
C GLU A 25 -60.58 73.70 -58.24
N ALA A 26 -61.58 73.48 -59.10
CA ALA A 26 -62.63 72.41 -58.96
C ALA A 26 -61.95 71.01 -59.05
N ASP A 27 -61.00 70.80 -59.98
CA ASP A 27 -60.26 69.53 -60.08
C ASP A 27 -59.41 69.28 -58.84
N ILE A 28 -58.74 70.30 -58.30
CA ILE A 28 -57.98 70.23 -57.07
C ILE A 28 -58.91 69.90 -55.88
N GLU A 29 -60.03 70.68 -55.84
CA GLU A 29 -61.05 70.43 -54.79
C GLU A 29 -61.64 69.04 -54.84
N LYS A 30 -62.00 68.54 -56.07
CA LYS A 30 -62.49 67.16 -56.29
C LYS A 30 -61.39 66.11 -55.95
N MET A 31 -60.13 66.34 -56.30
CA MET A 31 -59.04 65.49 -56.02
C MET A 31 -58.77 65.46 -54.47
N CYS A 32 -58.83 66.56 -53.84
CA CYS A 32 -58.69 66.66 -52.36
C CYS A 32 -59.84 65.95 -51.66
N ASN A 33 -61.09 66.16 -52.12
CA ASN A 33 -62.27 65.47 -51.52
C ASN A 33 -62.27 64.01 -51.79
N ASN A 34 -61.93 63.53 -52.98
CA ASN A 34 -61.90 62.10 -53.30
C ASN A 34 -60.76 61.38 -52.51
N ASN A 35 -59.62 61.98 -52.28
CA ASN A 35 -58.42 61.38 -51.63
C ASN A 35 -58.41 61.69 -50.12
N HIS A 36 -59.24 62.64 -49.63
CA HIS A 36 -59.26 62.97 -48.21
C HIS A 36 -59.49 61.79 -47.31
N GLN A 37 -60.37 60.88 -47.67
CA GLN A 37 -60.68 59.71 -46.88
C GLN A 37 -59.54 58.70 -46.86
N GLU A 38 -58.84 58.53 -48.00
CA GLU A 38 -57.67 57.66 -48.10
C GLU A 38 -56.46 58.27 -47.35
N PHE A 39 -56.30 59.60 -47.42
CA PHE A 39 -55.28 60.34 -46.72
C PHE A 39 -55.47 60.23 -45.21
N VAL A 40 -56.69 60.42 -44.70
CA VAL A 40 -57.04 60.32 -43.28
C VAL A 40 -56.87 58.87 -42.84
N SER A 41 -57.27 57.89 -43.66
CA SER A 41 -57.05 56.43 -43.37
C SER A 41 -55.58 56.06 -43.34
N SER A 42 -54.77 56.61 -44.26
CA SER A 42 -53.32 56.39 -44.29
C SER A 42 -52.60 57.03 -43.08
N VAL A 43 -53.01 58.26 -42.71
CA VAL A 43 -52.49 58.93 -41.51
C VAL A 43 -52.88 58.15 -40.22
N ASN A 44 -54.13 57.70 -40.13
CA ASN A 44 -54.56 56.85 -39.01
C ASN A 44 -53.79 55.52 -38.95
N SER A 45 -53.54 54.90 -40.13
CA SER A 45 -52.71 53.70 -40.21
C SER A 45 -51.25 53.94 -39.78
N LEU A 46 -50.66 55.07 -40.20
CA LEU A 46 -49.32 55.50 -39.76
C LEU A 46 -49.28 55.75 -38.27
N LEU A 47 -50.31 56.41 -37.72
CA LEU A 47 -50.45 56.63 -36.26
C LEU A 47 -50.53 55.29 -35.49
N LYS A 48 -51.32 54.33 -35.99
CA LYS A 48 -51.43 52.99 -35.43
C LYS A 48 -50.07 52.22 -35.49
N VAL A 49 -49.39 52.33 -36.62
CA VAL A 49 -48.05 51.74 -36.78
C VAL A 49 -47.08 52.37 -35.81
N ARG A 50 -47.10 53.71 -35.70
CA ARG A 50 -46.27 54.45 -34.74
C ARG A 50 -46.56 54.00 -33.29
N GLU A 51 -47.84 53.96 -32.91
CA GLU A 51 -48.24 53.49 -31.58
C GLU A 51 -47.82 52.03 -31.33
N GLY A 52 -48.06 51.17 -32.33
CA GLY A 52 -47.56 49.77 -32.29
C GLY A 52 -46.05 49.66 -32.15
N THR A 53 -45.30 50.53 -32.88
CA THR A 53 -43.84 50.57 -32.82
C THR A 53 -43.34 51.03 -31.44
N VAL A 54 -43.98 52.06 -30.88
CA VAL A 54 -43.65 52.57 -29.54
C VAL A 54 -43.91 51.47 -28.49
N ARG A 55 -45.07 50.79 -28.61
CA ARG A 55 -45.43 49.68 -27.71
C ARG A 55 -44.46 48.54 -27.82
N LEU A 56 -44.12 48.08 -29.04
CA LEU A 56 -43.10 47.06 -29.28
C LEU A 56 -41.74 47.45 -28.72
N THR A 57 -41.31 48.71 -28.91
CA THR A 57 -40.04 49.21 -28.35
C THR A 57 -40.05 49.12 -26.81
N THR A 58 -41.18 49.46 -26.17
CA THR A 58 -41.33 49.38 -24.71
C THR A 58 -41.30 47.94 -24.25
N GLU A 59 -42.03 47.01 -24.95
CA GLU A 59 -42.04 45.60 -24.68
C GLU A 59 -40.62 44.97 -24.84
N ILE A 60 -39.88 45.37 -25.90
CA ILE A 60 -38.50 44.92 -26.11
C ILE A 60 -37.59 45.39 -24.99
N LEU A 61 -37.71 46.64 -24.56
CA LEU A 61 -36.93 47.16 -23.43
C LEU A 61 -37.23 46.41 -22.12
N GLN A 62 -38.49 46.15 -21.83
CA GLN A 62 -38.93 45.38 -20.65
C GLN A 62 -38.39 43.93 -20.73
N LEU A 63 -38.52 43.31 -21.94
CA LEU A 63 -37.96 41.97 -22.14
C LEU A 63 -36.46 41.93 -21.96
N ASN A 64 -35.76 42.93 -22.52
CA ASN A 64 -34.32 43.03 -22.38
C ASN A 64 -33.86 43.22 -20.90
N GLN A 65 -34.62 44.04 -20.13
CA GLN A 65 -34.37 44.17 -18.68
C GLN A 65 -34.65 42.85 -17.94
N SER A 66 -35.71 42.17 -18.30
CA SER A 66 -36.07 40.87 -17.72
C SER A 66 -34.98 39.80 -18.03
N ILE A 67 -34.50 39.79 -19.29
CA ILE A 67 -33.37 38.88 -19.67
C ILE A 67 -32.10 39.21 -18.90
N GLN A 68 -31.76 40.51 -18.79
CA GLN A 68 -30.59 40.91 -18.00
C GLN A 68 -30.68 40.50 -16.56
N ALA A 69 -31.82 40.79 -15.89
CA ALA A 69 -32.02 40.39 -14.52
C ALA A 69 -31.99 38.85 -14.33
N SER A 70 -32.55 38.10 -15.28
CA SER A 70 -32.52 36.64 -15.27
C SER A 70 -31.09 36.11 -15.47
N THR A 71 -30.31 36.78 -16.35
CA THR A 71 -28.91 36.40 -16.62
C THR A 71 -28.02 36.67 -15.42
N GLU A 72 -28.21 37.80 -14.74
CA GLU A 72 -27.49 38.14 -13.51
C GLU A 72 -27.78 37.11 -12.43
N LYS A 73 -29.07 36.81 -12.20
CA LYS A 73 -29.50 35.78 -11.23
C LYS A 73 -28.94 34.40 -11.58
N LEU A 74 -28.92 34.03 -12.85
CA LEU A 74 -28.33 32.78 -13.31
C LEU A 74 -26.82 32.75 -13.09
N ALA A 75 -26.12 33.88 -13.33
CA ALA A 75 -24.69 34.01 -13.08
C ALA A 75 -24.35 33.86 -11.58
N GLU A 76 -25.15 34.48 -10.69
CA GLU A 76 -25.00 34.29 -9.24
C GLU A 76 -25.24 32.84 -8.81
N GLN A 77 -26.30 32.21 -9.31
CA GLN A 77 -26.61 30.82 -9.01
C GLN A 77 -25.51 29.88 -9.54
N LYS A 78 -24.99 30.14 -10.73
CA LYS A 78 -23.86 29.39 -11.30
C LYS A 78 -22.61 29.54 -10.44
N LYS A 79 -22.31 30.75 -9.98
CA LYS A 79 -21.16 31.01 -9.09
C LYS A 79 -21.33 30.27 -7.77
N ALA A 80 -22.50 30.39 -7.12
CA ALA A 80 -22.79 29.67 -5.90
C ALA A 80 -22.70 28.14 -6.05
N LEU A 81 -23.13 27.61 -7.20
CA LEU A 81 -23.00 26.18 -7.50
C LEU A 81 -21.55 25.75 -7.68
N VAL A 82 -20.71 26.55 -8.38
CA VAL A 82 -19.28 26.28 -8.56
C VAL A 82 -18.56 26.34 -7.21
N ASP A 83 -18.84 27.32 -6.38
CA ASP A 83 -18.26 27.47 -5.05
C ASP A 83 -18.67 26.30 -4.15
N SER A 84 -19.96 25.91 -4.16
CA SER A 84 -20.46 24.74 -3.43
C SER A 84 -19.82 23.43 -3.91
N ARG A 85 -19.58 23.29 -5.22
CA ARG A 85 -18.90 22.13 -5.78
C ARG A 85 -17.44 22.07 -5.36
N GLY A 86 -16.74 23.21 -5.35
CA GLY A 86 -15.38 23.32 -4.85
C GLY A 86 -15.26 22.96 -3.38
N VAL A 87 -16.18 23.48 -2.54
CA VAL A 87 -16.23 23.13 -1.12
C VAL A 87 -16.46 21.61 -0.94
N ARG A 88 -17.40 21.03 -1.68
CA ARG A 88 -17.68 19.59 -1.61
C ARG A 88 -16.44 18.76 -2.00
N GLN A 89 -15.78 19.13 -3.09
CA GLN A 89 -14.55 18.45 -3.53
C GLN A 89 -13.47 18.52 -2.45
N ASN A 90 -13.26 19.69 -1.84
CA ASN A 90 -12.30 19.85 -0.75
C ASN A 90 -12.66 19.01 0.49
N ILE A 91 -13.96 18.85 0.79
CA ILE A 91 -14.43 17.98 1.87
C ILE A 91 -14.16 16.52 1.54
N ASP A 92 -14.46 16.09 0.31
CA ASP A 92 -14.23 14.71 -0.13
C ASP A 92 -12.72 14.39 -0.09
N GLU A 93 -11.85 15.25 -0.62
CA GLU A 93 -10.39 15.10 -0.59
C GLU A 93 -9.83 15.07 0.85
N THR A 94 -10.34 15.94 1.74
CA THR A 94 -9.93 15.94 3.15
C THR A 94 -10.40 14.70 3.88
N SER A 95 -11.59 14.20 3.57
CA SER A 95 -12.14 12.97 4.15
C SER A 95 -11.31 11.74 3.75
N GLU A 96 -10.92 11.63 2.47
CA GLU A 96 -10.04 10.59 1.97
C GLU A 96 -8.66 10.64 2.65
N ALA A 97 -8.08 11.83 2.77
CA ALA A 97 -6.81 12.04 3.47
C ALA A 97 -6.87 11.65 4.96
N LEU A 98 -7.97 12.00 5.64
CA LEU A 98 -8.17 11.60 7.04
C LEU A 98 -8.34 10.09 7.19
N ASN A 99 -9.06 9.44 6.29
CA ASN A 99 -9.21 7.99 6.31
C ASN A 99 -7.86 7.29 6.09
N ALA A 100 -7.05 7.74 5.14
CA ALA A 100 -5.71 7.22 4.93
C ALA A 100 -4.82 7.41 6.18
N CYS A 101 -4.89 8.55 6.85
CA CYS A 101 -4.19 8.77 8.12
C CYS A 101 -4.68 7.85 9.25
N LEU A 102 -5.99 7.58 9.31
CA LEU A 102 -6.57 6.64 10.29
C LEU A 102 -6.09 5.20 10.05
N ASP A 103 -5.98 4.77 8.81
CA ASP A 103 -5.51 3.43 8.47
C ASP A 103 -4.04 3.26 8.86
N VAL A 104 -3.20 4.28 8.65
CA VAL A 104 -1.82 4.30 9.14
C VAL A 104 -1.75 4.20 10.66
N LEU A 105 -2.59 4.95 11.39
CA LEU A 105 -2.63 4.88 12.85
C LEU A 105 -3.12 3.53 13.37
N ARG A 106 -4.11 2.91 12.69
CA ARG A 106 -4.59 1.55 13.01
C ARG A 106 -3.48 0.52 12.85
N LEU A 107 -2.73 0.58 11.74
CA LEU A 107 -1.59 -0.30 11.52
C LEU A 107 -0.47 -0.08 12.54
N ALA A 108 -0.15 1.17 12.89
CA ALA A 108 0.82 1.48 13.92
C ALA A 108 0.42 0.90 15.30
N ASN A 109 -0.85 1.02 15.66
CA ASN A 109 -1.39 0.39 16.87
C ASN A 109 -1.35 -1.15 16.78
N GLN A 110 -1.67 -1.71 15.63
CA GLN A 110 -1.58 -3.16 15.41
C GLN A 110 -0.14 -3.67 15.59
N VAL A 111 0.87 -2.95 15.08
CA VAL A 111 2.28 -3.27 15.33
C VAL A 111 2.58 -3.29 16.83
N HIS A 112 2.12 -2.28 17.57
CA HIS A 112 2.31 -2.23 19.02
C HIS A 112 1.64 -3.40 19.75
N ASP A 113 0.40 -3.73 19.39
CA ASP A 113 -0.34 -4.87 19.96
C ASP A 113 0.34 -6.22 19.66
N LEU A 114 0.89 -6.38 18.46
CA LEU A 114 1.62 -7.59 18.08
C LEU A 114 2.93 -7.72 18.86
N LEU A 115 3.63 -6.61 19.11
CA LEU A 115 4.84 -6.58 19.96
C LEU A 115 4.53 -6.97 21.41
N THR A 116 3.42 -6.46 21.98
CA THR A 116 2.99 -6.81 23.33
C THR A 116 2.61 -8.30 23.45
N LYS A 117 2.08 -8.90 22.37
CA LYS A 117 1.76 -10.32 22.25
C LYS A 117 2.97 -11.20 21.91
N LYS A 118 4.16 -10.62 21.78
CA LYS A 118 5.39 -11.31 21.37
C LYS A 118 5.33 -11.99 19.99
N ASN A 119 4.45 -11.54 19.11
CA ASN A 119 4.40 -12.00 17.73
C ASN A 119 5.26 -11.10 16.84
N HIS A 120 6.58 -11.28 16.93
CA HIS A 120 7.57 -10.39 16.33
C HIS A 120 7.54 -10.44 14.80
N TYR A 121 7.32 -11.59 14.21
CA TYR A 121 7.25 -11.75 12.76
C TYR A 121 6.04 -11.03 12.16
N ALA A 122 4.87 -11.17 12.76
CA ALA A 122 3.67 -10.46 12.32
C ALA A 122 3.82 -8.94 12.51
N ALA A 123 4.47 -8.51 13.61
CA ALA A 123 4.77 -7.09 13.84
C ALA A 123 5.70 -6.50 12.77
N LEU A 124 6.75 -7.24 12.38
CA LEU A 124 7.66 -6.82 11.31
C LEU A 124 6.94 -6.72 9.96
N ARG A 125 6.10 -7.70 9.63
CA ARG A 125 5.30 -7.69 8.40
C ARG A 125 4.32 -6.51 8.35
N ALA A 126 3.62 -6.24 9.45
CA ALA A 126 2.73 -5.09 9.55
C ALA A 126 3.49 -3.76 9.46
N LEU A 127 4.71 -3.69 9.99
CA LEU A 127 5.59 -2.52 9.89
C LEU A 127 6.08 -2.30 8.46
N ASP A 128 6.40 -3.37 7.73
CA ASP A 128 6.80 -3.32 6.32
C ASP A 128 5.64 -2.86 5.43
N GLU A 129 4.43 -3.38 5.65
CA GLU A 129 3.20 -2.94 4.98
C GLU A 129 2.92 -1.46 5.25
N LEU A 130 3.03 -1.02 6.48
CA LEU A 130 2.90 0.38 6.88
C LEU A 130 3.91 1.27 6.14
N GLN A 131 5.17 0.87 6.07
CA GLN A 131 6.24 1.66 5.45
C GLN A 131 6.11 1.71 3.92
N ASN A 132 5.82 0.57 3.28
CA ASN A 132 5.89 0.44 1.82
C ASN A 132 4.60 0.82 1.11
N VAL A 133 3.46 0.69 1.75
CA VAL A 133 2.14 0.98 1.17
C VAL A 133 1.58 2.28 1.72
N HIS A 134 1.22 2.31 2.98
CA HIS A 134 0.41 3.40 3.55
C HIS A 134 1.16 4.71 3.81
N LEU A 135 2.43 4.66 4.21
CA LEU A 135 3.22 5.89 4.42
C LEU A 135 3.48 6.65 3.12
N LYS A 136 3.53 5.98 1.98
CA LYS A 136 3.70 6.63 0.67
C LYS A 136 2.48 7.45 0.28
N GLU A 137 1.28 6.97 0.59
CA GLU A 137 0.02 7.66 0.31
C GLU A 137 -0.12 8.96 1.09
N ILE A 138 0.33 8.96 2.35
CA ILE A 138 0.22 10.10 3.25
C ILE A 138 1.51 10.92 3.38
N SER A 139 2.49 10.74 2.50
CA SER A 139 3.82 11.38 2.57
C SER A 139 3.78 12.91 2.66
N ARG A 140 2.68 13.54 2.23
CA ARG A 140 2.46 14.99 2.27
C ARG A 140 2.15 15.52 3.68
N TYR A 141 1.80 14.64 4.62
CA TYR A 141 1.34 15.03 5.95
C TYR A 141 2.44 14.86 6.99
N LYS A 142 2.50 15.76 7.94
CA LYS A 142 3.49 15.77 9.02
C LYS A 142 3.47 14.49 9.87
N ILE A 143 2.32 13.82 9.92
CA ILE A 143 2.16 12.56 10.64
C ILE A 143 3.00 11.44 10.01
N ALA A 144 3.11 11.40 8.68
CA ALA A 144 3.95 10.44 7.97
C ALA A 144 5.42 10.58 8.34
N GLU A 145 5.94 11.81 8.38
CA GLU A 145 7.32 12.09 8.78
C GLU A 145 7.63 11.63 10.21
N THR A 146 6.67 11.82 11.12
CA THR A 146 6.83 11.39 12.51
C THR A 146 6.87 9.87 12.63
N ILE A 147 6.00 9.17 11.90
CA ILE A 147 5.95 7.71 11.90
C ILE A 147 7.19 7.13 11.20
N GLU A 148 7.59 7.67 10.05
CA GLU A 148 8.78 7.25 9.31
C GLU A 148 10.05 7.33 10.17
N LYS A 149 10.20 8.39 10.96
CA LYS A 149 11.30 8.51 11.93
C LYS A 149 11.26 7.47 13.04
N SER A 150 10.09 6.96 13.39
CA SER A 150 9.90 5.93 14.43
C SER A 150 10.18 4.51 13.92
N VAL A 151 10.05 4.25 12.61
CA VAL A 151 10.23 2.93 12.00
C VAL A 151 11.57 2.28 12.35
N PRO A 152 12.74 2.95 12.18
CA PRO A 152 14.02 2.32 12.48
C PRO A 152 14.20 2.01 13.97
N ALA A 153 13.59 2.79 14.86
CA ALA A 153 13.59 2.51 16.29
C ALA A 153 12.75 1.27 16.61
N THR A 154 11.58 1.14 15.99
CA THR A 154 10.70 -0.03 16.13
C THR A 154 11.35 -1.30 15.58
N GLN A 155 12.03 -1.21 14.44
CA GLN A 155 12.81 -2.33 13.87
C GLN A 155 13.92 -2.80 14.82
N ARG A 156 14.61 -1.87 15.50
CA ARG A 156 15.60 -2.22 16.52
C ARG A 156 14.97 -2.91 17.72
N LEU A 157 13.85 -2.40 18.22
CA LEU A 157 13.11 -3.02 19.32
C LEU A 157 12.68 -4.44 18.99
N ILE A 158 12.19 -4.68 17.77
CA ILE A 158 11.84 -6.03 17.30
C ILE A 158 13.08 -6.93 17.32
N ALA A 159 14.19 -6.49 16.76
CA ALA A 159 15.42 -7.27 16.72
C ALA A 159 15.95 -7.61 18.11
N GLU A 160 15.94 -6.66 19.04
CA GLU A 160 16.39 -6.85 20.44
C GLU A 160 15.43 -7.79 21.21
N ALA A 161 14.11 -7.64 21.01
CA ALA A 161 13.13 -8.50 21.67
C ALA A 161 13.28 -9.98 21.23
N VAL A 162 13.44 -10.21 19.93
CA VAL A 162 13.63 -11.56 19.37
C VAL A 162 14.96 -12.18 19.84
N MET A 163 16.03 -11.39 19.93
CA MET A 163 17.30 -11.85 20.50
C MET A 163 17.17 -12.22 21.99
N THR A 164 16.37 -11.48 22.74
CA THR A 164 16.11 -11.77 24.15
C THR A 164 15.34 -13.09 24.32
N ASP A 165 14.32 -13.31 23.46
CA ASP A 165 13.55 -14.55 23.45
C ASP A 165 14.41 -15.75 23.02
N LEU A 166 15.27 -15.57 22.00
CA LEU A 166 16.26 -16.57 21.60
C LEU A 166 17.25 -16.89 22.73
N ASN A 167 17.79 -15.88 23.40
CA ASN A 167 18.71 -16.08 24.52
C ASN A 167 18.01 -16.85 25.67
N THR A 168 16.77 -16.52 25.97
CA THR A 168 15.97 -17.24 26.98
C THR A 168 15.81 -18.71 26.59
N TRP A 169 15.50 -19.00 25.32
CA TRP A 169 15.41 -20.35 24.79
C TRP A 169 16.75 -21.09 24.89
N LEU A 170 17.86 -20.46 24.51
CA LEU A 170 19.20 -21.02 24.60
C LEU A 170 19.59 -21.38 26.06
N TYR A 171 19.19 -20.54 27.03
CA TYR A 171 19.42 -20.84 28.45
C TYR A 171 18.62 -22.05 28.92
N ARG A 172 17.34 -22.18 28.51
CA ARG A 172 16.52 -23.37 28.83
C ARG A 172 17.12 -24.65 28.27
N ILE A 173 17.59 -24.60 27.01
CA ILE A 173 18.26 -25.75 26.38
C ILE A 173 19.54 -26.10 27.10
N ARG A 174 20.30 -25.12 27.57
CA ARG A 174 21.50 -25.38 28.37
C ARG A 174 21.16 -26.12 29.67
N GLU A 175 20.08 -25.72 30.34
CA GLU A 175 19.62 -26.42 31.55
C GLU A 175 19.22 -27.88 31.26
N ALA A 176 18.63 -28.13 30.08
CA ALA A 176 18.29 -29.48 29.63
C ALA A 176 19.50 -30.27 29.05
N SER A 177 20.68 -29.65 28.89
CA SER A 177 21.84 -30.28 28.23
C SER A 177 22.31 -31.53 28.97
N GLN A 178 22.28 -31.54 30.29
CA GLN A 178 22.68 -32.71 31.08
C GLN A 178 21.78 -33.91 30.77
N TYR A 179 20.46 -33.73 30.79
CA TYR A 179 19.48 -34.76 30.45
C TYR A 179 19.64 -35.27 29.01
N LEU A 180 19.85 -34.36 28.05
CA LEU A 180 20.11 -34.74 26.65
C LEU A 180 21.40 -35.55 26.50
N GLY A 181 22.40 -35.23 27.27
CA GLY A 181 23.65 -35.97 27.32
C GLY A 181 23.50 -37.38 27.94
N GLU A 182 22.77 -37.47 29.02
CA GLU A 182 22.45 -38.77 29.68
C GLU A 182 21.73 -39.70 28.69
N VAL A 183 20.71 -39.19 27.99
CA VAL A 183 20.00 -39.94 26.93
C VAL A 183 20.95 -40.35 25.81
N ALA A 184 21.85 -39.47 25.38
CA ALA A 184 22.85 -39.80 24.35
C ALA A 184 23.81 -40.90 24.77
N PHE A 185 24.32 -40.85 25.99
CA PHE A 185 25.18 -41.92 26.54
C PHE A 185 24.45 -43.24 26.65
N TYR A 186 23.21 -43.24 27.16
CA TYR A 186 22.39 -44.44 27.23
C TYR A 186 22.22 -45.09 25.85
N HIS A 187 21.88 -44.34 24.83
CA HIS A 187 21.78 -44.88 23.47
C HIS A 187 23.12 -45.34 22.90
N THR A 188 24.23 -44.65 23.23
CA THR A 188 25.56 -45.09 22.81
C THR A 188 25.95 -46.41 23.45
N ASP A 189 25.65 -46.61 24.74
CA ASP A 189 25.90 -47.86 25.44
C ASP A 189 25.05 -48.99 24.91
N MET A 190 23.78 -48.73 24.58
CA MET A 190 22.90 -49.69 23.94
C MET A 190 23.37 -50.11 22.55
N ARG A 191 23.94 -49.16 21.78
CA ARG A 191 24.58 -49.47 20.48
C ARG A 191 25.82 -50.31 20.66
N ARG A 192 26.66 -49.96 21.63
CA ARG A 192 27.88 -50.70 21.94
C ARG A 192 27.54 -52.14 22.35
N ALA A 193 26.56 -52.35 23.23
CA ALA A 193 26.12 -53.68 23.64
C ALA A 193 25.59 -54.47 22.45
N ARG A 194 24.77 -53.91 21.60
CA ARG A 194 24.29 -54.54 20.35
C ARG A 194 25.42 -54.86 19.36
N HIS A 195 26.43 -54.03 19.27
CA HIS A 195 27.60 -54.30 18.43
C HIS A 195 28.43 -55.42 19.01
N GLU A 196 28.67 -55.47 20.30
CA GLU A 196 29.38 -56.53 20.99
C GLU A 196 28.66 -57.88 20.90
N GLU A 197 27.32 -57.90 20.97
CA GLU A 197 26.51 -59.10 20.73
C GLU A 197 26.65 -59.59 19.29
N ARG A 198 26.55 -58.69 18.28
CA ARG A 198 26.75 -59.04 16.88
C ARG A 198 28.19 -59.56 16.60
N MET A 199 29.17 -58.97 17.24
CA MET A 199 30.58 -59.43 17.13
C MET A 199 30.78 -60.80 17.76
N LYS A 200 30.07 -61.14 18.83
CA LYS A 200 30.09 -62.51 19.41
C LYS A 200 29.39 -63.53 18.52
N GLU A 201 28.30 -63.18 17.89
CA GLU A 201 27.59 -64.06 16.94
C GLU A 201 28.38 -64.25 15.65
N ASP A 202 29.11 -63.21 15.20
CA ASP A 202 29.90 -63.21 13.95
C ASP A 202 31.37 -63.72 14.12
N GLU A 203 31.76 -64.18 15.28
CA GLU A 203 33.15 -64.65 15.54
C GLU A 203 33.62 -65.74 14.52
N HIS A 204 32.68 -66.43 13.91
CA HIS A 204 32.92 -67.40 12.83
C HIS A 204 33.17 -66.73 11.45
N PHE A 205 32.73 -65.46 11.26
CA PHE A 205 32.81 -64.76 9.99
C PHE A 205 33.87 -63.62 10.00
N LEU A 206 34.49 -63.34 11.15
CA LEU A 206 35.42 -62.22 11.36
C LEU A 206 36.70 -62.26 10.48
N LYS A 207 36.99 -63.39 9.84
CA LYS A 207 38.16 -63.48 8.91
C LYS A 207 37.99 -62.69 7.63
N PHE A 208 36.80 -62.16 7.31
CA PHE A 208 36.49 -61.56 6.04
C PHE A 208 35.90 -60.15 6.09
N LYS A 209 35.65 -59.58 7.28
CA LYS A 209 34.82 -58.36 7.48
C LYS A 209 35.54 -57.15 8.03
N LEU A 210 36.84 -57.05 8.01
CA LEU A 210 37.51 -55.82 8.40
C LEU A 210 37.22 -54.74 7.35
N ASN A 211 36.41 -53.76 7.67
CA ASN A 211 36.12 -52.53 6.92
C ASN A 211 35.38 -52.70 5.59
N SER A 212 34.27 -53.48 5.57
CA SER A 212 33.41 -53.41 4.41
C SER A 212 32.69 -52.05 4.36
N ALA A 213 32.64 -51.39 3.19
CA ALA A 213 31.95 -50.13 2.96
C ALA A 213 30.46 -50.22 3.37
N MET A 214 29.88 -51.41 3.39
CA MET A 214 28.49 -51.65 3.83
C MET A 214 28.29 -51.53 5.35
N GLU A 215 29.31 -51.82 6.15
CA GLU A 215 29.23 -51.68 7.61
C GLU A 215 29.30 -50.21 8.01
N LEU A 216 30.13 -49.41 7.34
CA LEU A 216 30.19 -47.93 7.49
C LEU A 216 28.86 -47.25 7.07
N VAL A 217 28.24 -47.72 6.00
CA VAL A 217 26.96 -47.20 5.53
C VAL A 217 25.80 -47.58 6.46
N ALA A 218 25.81 -48.81 7.00
CA ALA A 218 24.79 -49.23 7.98
C ALA A 218 24.86 -48.44 9.30
N ASP A 219 26.06 -48.07 9.77
CA ASP A 219 26.23 -47.25 10.95
C ASP A 219 25.80 -45.77 10.72
N GLU A 220 25.95 -45.30 9.47
CA GLU A 220 25.48 -43.90 9.12
C GLU A 220 23.95 -43.83 8.94
N THR A 221 23.29 -44.94 8.54
CA THR A 221 21.82 -44.96 8.36
C THR A 221 21.03 -45.07 9.67
N ASP A 222 21.66 -45.50 10.75
CA ASP A 222 21.10 -45.54 12.12
C ASP A 222 21.39 -44.25 12.90
N GLU A 223 21.39 -43.08 12.25
CA GLU A 223 21.50 -41.78 12.93
C GLU A 223 20.24 -41.56 13.79
N PHE A 224 20.31 -42.01 15.03
CA PHE A 224 19.28 -41.78 16.02
C PHE A 224 19.19 -40.28 16.32
N ASP A 225 18.13 -39.64 15.87
CA ASP A 225 17.90 -38.23 16.15
C ASP A 225 17.35 -38.08 17.59
N ILE A 226 18.29 -37.89 18.54
CA ILE A 226 17.97 -37.75 19.98
C ILE A 226 17.01 -36.58 20.23
N LEU A 227 16.98 -35.58 19.32
CA LEU A 227 16.19 -34.36 19.49
C LEU A 227 14.77 -34.46 18.93
N ASN A 228 14.48 -35.50 18.12
CA ASN A 228 13.17 -35.69 17.47
C ASN A 228 12.60 -37.11 17.73
N ASN A 229 13.06 -37.80 18.76
CA ASN A 229 12.59 -39.15 19.03
C ASN A 229 11.32 -39.12 19.90
N ASP A 230 10.22 -39.63 19.37
CA ASP A 230 8.95 -39.81 20.11
C ASP A 230 9.06 -40.73 21.32
N GLU A 231 10.04 -41.67 21.31
CA GLU A 231 10.24 -42.63 22.40
C GLU A 231 10.88 -41.99 23.65
N THR A 232 11.58 -40.85 23.50
CA THR A 232 12.33 -40.19 24.58
C THR A 232 11.67 -38.95 25.15
N GLU A 233 10.48 -38.56 24.70
CA GLU A 233 9.78 -37.30 25.05
C GLU A 233 10.65 -36.00 24.86
N THR A 234 11.79 -36.12 24.21
CA THR A 234 12.72 -35.01 23.99
C THR A 234 12.45 -34.32 22.63
N GLN A 235 11.37 -33.56 22.56
CA GLN A 235 11.13 -32.68 21.42
C GLN A 235 11.72 -31.28 21.69
N VAL A 236 12.79 -30.95 20.98
CA VAL A 236 13.35 -29.60 21.03
C VAL A 236 12.76 -28.76 19.92
N GLU A 237 11.94 -27.79 20.29
CA GLU A 237 11.36 -26.85 19.34
C GLU A 237 12.38 -25.78 18.94
N PHE A 238 12.72 -25.68 17.65
CA PHE A 238 13.64 -24.69 17.10
C PHE A 238 12.95 -23.42 16.56
N SER A 239 11.66 -23.26 16.81
CA SER A 239 10.86 -22.10 16.37
C SER A 239 11.50 -20.76 16.72
N PRO A 240 11.99 -20.51 17.96
CA PRO A 240 12.61 -19.24 18.32
C PRO A 240 13.90 -18.92 17.53
N LEU A 241 14.66 -19.96 17.16
CA LEU A 241 15.84 -19.81 16.34
C LEU A 241 15.49 -19.36 14.92
N PHE A 242 14.54 -20.03 14.27
CA PHE A 242 14.11 -19.69 12.91
C PHE A 242 13.46 -18.32 12.83
N GLU A 243 12.62 -17.96 13.79
CA GLU A 243 12.01 -16.65 13.88
C GLU A 243 13.06 -15.54 13.99
N CYS A 244 14.04 -15.73 14.89
CA CYS A 244 15.12 -14.77 15.08
C CYS A 244 15.99 -14.62 13.83
N MET A 245 16.36 -15.72 13.19
CA MET A 245 17.14 -15.70 11.95
C MET A 245 16.41 -14.97 10.84
N HIS A 246 15.13 -15.30 10.63
CA HIS A 246 14.33 -14.73 9.56
C HIS A 246 14.13 -13.23 9.74
N ILE A 247 13.85 -12.78 10.98
CA ILE A 247 13.69 -11.35 11.28
C ILE A 247 15.00 -10.60 11.05
N HIS A 248 16.14 -11.14 11.50
CA HIS A 248 17.45 -10.48 11.30
C HIS A 248 17.86 -10.46 9.82
N GLU A 249 17.48 -11.45 9.05
CA GLU A 249 17.72 -11.49 7.60
C GLU A 249 16.88 -10.46 6.86
N THR A 250 15.59 -10.37 7.16
CA THR A 250 14.70 -9.34 6.57
C THR A 250 15.12 -7.92 6.93
N LEU A 251 15.71 -7.72 8.11
CA LEU A 251 16.27 -6.43 8.53
C LEU A 251 17.70 -6.14 7.99
N GLY A 252 18.31 -7.09 7.25
CA GLY A 252 19.68 -6.96 6.77
C GLY A 252 20.75 -7.00 7.87
N ARG A 253 20.45 -7.61 9.04
CA ARG A 253 21.30 -7.66 10.23
C ARG A 253 21.84 -9.06 10.55
N SER A 254 21.98 -9.91 9.55
CA SER A 254 22.44 -11.29 9.73
C SER A 254 23.82 -11.42 10.41
N ASP A 255 24.73 -10.48 10.14
CA ASP A 255 26.06 -10.50 10.77
C ASP A 255 26.00 -10.14 12.25
N HIS A 256 25.13 -9.20 12.63
CA HIS A 256 24.88 -8.87 14.02
C HIS A 256 24.31 -10.06 14.78
N PHE A 257 23.32 -10.73 14.21
CA PHE A 257 22.77 -11.98 14.77
C PHE A 257 23.85 -13.02 15.02
N ARG A 258 24.73 -13.28 14.04
CA ARG A 258 25.80 -14.27 14.18
C ARG A 258 26.80 -13.92 15.29
N ALA A 259 27.15 -12.65 15.36
CA ALA A 259 28.09 -12.18 16.39
C ALA A 259 27.50 -12.33 17.80
N GLU A 260 26.23 -11.93 17.98
CA GLU A 260 25.55 -12.03 19.27
C GLU A 260 25.26 -13.48 19.66
N TYR A 261 24.80 -14.30 18.71
CA TYR A 261 24.62 -15.72 18.92
C TYR A 261 25.93 -16.38 19.40
N ALA A 262 27.03 -16.15 18.67
CA ALA A 262 28.34 -16.70 19.03
C ALA A 262 28.80 -16.22 20.41
N ALA A 263 28.59 -14.95 20.75
CA ALA A 263 28.95 -14.41 22.08
C ALA A 263 28.13 -15.05 23.19
N THR A 264 26.82 -15.22 23.00
CA THR A 264 25.94 -15.89 23.96
C THR A 264 26.34 -17.35 24.16
N ARG A 265 26.63 -18.07 23.08
CA ARG A 265 27.02 -19.50 23.16
C ARG A 265 28.39 -19.66 23.84
N ARG A 266 29.34 -18.78 23.64
CA ARG A 266 30.62 -18.78 24.39
C ARG A 266 30.41 -18.62 25.88
N ARG A 267 29.58 -17.65 26.31
CA ARG A 267 29.25 -17.45 27.72
C ARG A 267 28.55 -18.69 28.30
N GLN A 268 27.66 -19.32 27.60
CA GLN A 268 27.00 -20.52 28.06
C GLN A 268 27.94 -21.72 28.19
N LYS A 269 28.92 -21.86 27.27
CA LYS A 269 29.97 -22.87 27.36
C LYS A 269 30.80 -22.67 28.62
N GLU A 270 31.19 -21.43 28.94
CA GLU A 270 31.96 -21.10 30.15
C GLU A 270 31.17 -21.44 31.42
N LEU A 271 29.83 -21.32 31.40
CA LEU A 271 28.95 -21.65 32.52
C LEU A 271 28.70 -23.16 32.68
N LEU A 272 29.03 -23.99 31.71
CA LEU A 272 28.93 -25.45 31.81
C LEU A 272 30.04 -26.02 32.69
N ILE A 273 31.19 -25.35 32.76
CA ILE A 273 32.33 -25.81 33.58
C ILE A 273 32.22 -25.11 34.92
N PRO A 274 31.87 -25.85 36.01
CA PRO A 274 31.79 -25.27 37.33
C PRO A 274 33.17 -24.80 37.77
N SER A 275 33.24 -23.63 38.48
CA SER A 275 34.45 -23.02 38.96
C SER A 275 35.21 -23.86 40.00
N SER A 276 34.53 -24.83 40.61
CA SER A 276 35.07 -25.77 41.61
C SER A 276 34.68 -27.18 41.22
N LEU A 277 35.41 -27.80 40.29
CA LEU A 277 35.37 -29.22 40.06
C LEU A 277 36.22 -29.90 41.15
N ASN A 278 35.56 -30.58 42.10
CA ASN A 278 36.25 -31.49 42.97
C ASN A 278 36.52 -32.80 42.17
N LEU A 279 37.58 -32.74 41.36
CA LEU A 279 38.08 -33.89 40.57
C LEU A 279 38.58 -35.05 41.45
N LEU A 280 38.48 -34.90 42.76
CA LEU A 280 38.98 -35.86 43.78
C LEU A 280 37.89 -36.57 44.55
N ASP A 281 36.58 -36.35 44.20
CA ASP A 281 35.51 -37.16 44.78
C ASP A 281 35.60 -38.57 44.23
N ASP A 282 35.68 -39.54 45.14
CA ASP A 282 35.91 -40.97 44.88
C ASP A 282 34.84 -41.66 44.06
N ASP A 283 33.67 -40.99 43.84
CA ASP A 283 32.50 -41.57 43.14
C ASP A 283 32.47 -41.24 41.65
N GLY A 284 33.26 -40.31 41.12
CA GLY A 284 33.27 -39.95 39.69
C GLY A 284 31.94 -39.36 39.12
N SER A 285 30.96 -39.13 39.98
CA SER A 285 29.63 -38.67 39.59
C SER A 285 29.65 -37.25 38.99
N ASP A 286 30.49 -36.36 39.51
CA ASP A 286 30.63 -35.01 39.05
C ASP A 286 31.25 -34.96 37.65
N LEU A 287 32.22 -35.84 37.35
CA LEU A 287 32.86 -35.92 36.05
C LEU A 287 31.86 -36.49 34.99
N SER A 288 31.07 -37.50 35.34
CA SER A 288 30.04 -38.05 34.46
C SER A 288 28.98 -37.03 34.12
N SER A 289 28.44 -36.32 35.12
CA SER A 289 27.50 -35.20 34.93
C SER A 289 28.02 -34.08 34.06
N LEU A 290 29.30 -33.72 34.21
CA LEU A 290 29.96 -32.76 33.38
C LEU A 290 30.08 -33.22 31.92
N LEU A 291 30.49 -34.48 31.68
CA LEU A 291 30.59 -35.07 30.37
C LEU A 291 29.22 -35.13 29.66
N GLU A 292 28.17 -35.53 30.39
CA GLU A 292 26.79 -35.53 29.93
C GLU A 292 26.35 -34.12 29.51
N SER A 293 26.61 -33.09 30.34
CA SER A 293 26.28 -31.70 30.04
C SER A 293 27.01 -31.20 28.80
N ILE A 294 28.28 -31.53 28.61
CA ILE A 294 29.08 -31.16 27.45
C ILE A 294 28.57 -31.91 26.21
N ALA A 295 28.27 -33.18 26.29
CA ALA A 295 27.73 -33.96 25.20
C ALA A 295 26.37 -33.44 24.72
N GLY A 296 25.45 -33.17 25.65
CA GLY A 296 24.14 -32.60 25.34
C GLY A 296 24.25 -31.19 24.71
N PHE A 297 25.16 -30.34 25.22
CA PHE A 297 25.44 -29.05 24.62
C PHE A 297 25.96 -29.17 23.19
N ALA A 298 26.89 -30.11 22.92
CA ALA A 298 27.45 -30.35 21.60
C ALA A 298 26.37 -30.88 20.62
N ILE A 299 25.47 -31.73 21.07
CA ILE A 299 24.37 -32.27 20.26
C ILE A 299 23.44 -31.12 19.83
N VAL A 300 23.03 -30.25 20.76
CA VAL A 300 22.17 -29.10 20.42
C VAL A 300 22.90 -28.15 19.47
N GLU A 301 24.18 -27.91 19.66
CA GLU A 301 24.94 -27.01 18.76
C GLU A 301 25.06 -27.60 17.36
N LYS A 302 25.35 -28.88 17.20
CA LYS A 302 25.37 -29.59 15.92
C LYS A 302 24.01 -29.50 15.21
N ALA A 303 22.93 -29.74 15.95
CA ALA A 303 21.57 -29.63 15.40
C ALA A 303 21.21 -28.19 15.00
N THR A 304 21.58 -27.20 15.80
CA THR A 304 21.39 -25.79 15.48
C THR A 304 22.11 -25.41 14.21
N MET A 305 23.38 -25.83 14.02
CA MET A 305 24.15 -25.57 12.79
C MET A 305 23.47 -26.20 11.57
N LYS A 306 23.10 -27.49 11.65
CA LYS A 306 22.43 -28.20 10.55
C LYS A 306 21.10 -27.53 10.17
N LYS A 307 20.30 -27.14 11.15
CA LYS A 307 19.01 -26.45 10.94
C LYS A 307 19.20 -25.05 10.34
N THR A 308 20.21 -24.30 10.77
CA THR A 308 20.52 -22.97 10.21
C THR A 308 20.99 -23.03 8.76
N GLU A 309 21.79 -24.03 8.39
CA GLU A 309 22.23 -24.26 7.00
C GLU A 309 21.05 -24.62 6.10
N ASN A 310 20.18 -25.55 6.54
CA ASN A 310 18.99 -25.93 5.80
C ASN A 310 18.02 -24.77 5.62
N PHE A 311 17.82 -23.93 6.62
CA PHE A 311 16.98 -22.74 6.54
C PHE A 311 17.50 -21.71 5.52
N ARG A 312 18.81 -21.48 5.49
CA ARG A 312 19.45 -20.62 4.49
C ARG A 312 19.25 -21.13 3.08
N ALA A 313 19.51 -22.42 2.86
CA ALA A 313 19.31 -23.03 1.56
C ALA A 313 17.85 -22.89 1.08
N ALA A 314 16.87 -23.03 1.99
CA ALA A 314 15.45 -22.85 1.68
C ALA A 314 15.11 -21.39 1.30
N ILE A 315 15.67 -20.41 2.00
CA ILE A 315 15.48 -18.99 1.68
C ILE A 315 16.12 -18.63 0.33
N ASP A 316 17.33 -19.10 0.06
CA ASP A 316 18.02 -18.85 -1.19
C ASP A 316 17.23 -19.39 -2.40
N VAL A 317 16.64 -20.59 -2.28
CA VAL A 317 15.75 -21.16 -3.29
C VAL A 317 14.47 -20.31 -3.43
N GLY A 318 13.87 -19.86 -2.33
CA GLY A 318 12.69 -18.99 -2.34
C GLY A 318 12.95 -17.65 -3.03
N ASN A 319 14.08 -17.01 -2.75
CA ASN A 319 14.50 -15.78 -3.39
C ASN A 319 14.76 -15.95 -4.89
N HIS A 320 15.34 -17.08 -5.31
CA HIS A 320 15.56 -17.39 -6.72
C HIS A 320 14.26 -17.63 -7.49
N LEU A 321 13.26 -18.23 -6.86
CA LEU A 321 11.92 -18.41 -7.46
C LEU A 321 11.18 -17.09 -7.60
N ASN A 322 11.22 -16.22 -6.59
CA ASN A 322 10.58 -14.90 -6.63
C ASN A 322 11.22 -13.98 -7.69
N SER A 323 12.54 -14.01 -7.86
CA SER A 323 13.21 -13.20 -8.88
C SER A 323 12.82 -13.65 -10.31
N ARG A 324 12.60 -14.95 -10.54
CA ARG A 324 12.14 -15.47 -11.83
C ARG A 324 10.68 -15.11 -12.16
N THR A 325 9.81 -15.04 -11.15
CA THR A 325 8.40 -14.63 -11.34
C THR A 325 8.28 -13.15 -11.66
N VAL A 326 9.07 -12.30 -11.02
CA VAL A 326 9.09 -10.84 -11.29
C VAL A 326 9.63 -10.56 -12.69
N HIS A 327 10.67 -11.27 -13.17
CA HIS A 327 11.15 -11.11 -14.54
C HIS A 327 10.12 -11.55 -15.61
N LYS A 328 9.36 -12.62 -15.35
CA LYS A 328 8.30 -13.06 -16.29
C LYS A 328 7.10 -12.11 -16.34
N SER A 329 6.73 -11.46 -15.23
CA SER A 329 5.65 -10.47 -15.25
C SER A 329 6.03 -9.19 -16.00
N ASN A 330 7.28 -8.74 -15.89
CA ASN A 330 7.79 -7.58 -16.64
C ASN A 330 7.94 -7.84 -18.16
N GLU A 331 8.18 -9.09 -18.56
CA GLU A 331 8.19 -9.46 -19.99
C GLU A 331 6.76 -9.56 -20.57
N ALA A 332 5.77 -9.95 -19.78
CA ALA A 332 4.37 -10.02 -20.21
C ALA A 332 3.76 -8.62 -20.39
N ASP A 333 4.08 -7.66 -19.52
CA ASP A 333 3.60 -6.27 -19.64
C ASP A 333 4.28 -5.51 -20.80
N GLY A 334 5.48 -5.91 -21.22
CA GLY A 334 6.18 -5.34 -22.37
C GLY A 334 5.62 -5.78 -23.75
N LEU A 335 4.78 -6.81 -23.82
CA LEU A 335 4.20 -7.34 -25.06
C LEU A 335 2.79 -6.81 -25.37
N VAL A 336 2.14 -6.09 -24.45
CA VAL A 336 0.81 -5.50 -24.65
C VAL A 336 0.90 -4.05 -25.14
N GLY A 337 2.09 -3.47 -25.24
CA GLY A 337 2.36 -2.08 -25.66
C GLY A 337 2.98 -1.92 -27.05
N ARG A 338 2.81 -2.89 -27.97
CA ARG A 338 3.20 -2.74 -29.39
C ARG A 338 2.07 -3.08 -30.32
#